data_32744173ff7e8fecf61dd9ec31590d24
#
_entry.id   32744173ff7e8fecf61dd9ec31590d24
#
_cell.length_a   1.000
_cell.length_b   1.000
_cell.length_c   1.000
_cell.angle_alpha   90.00
_cell.angle_beta   90.00
_cell.angle_gamma   90.00
#
_symmetry.space_group_name_H-M   'P 1'
#
loop_
_entity.id
_entity.type
_entity.pdbx_description
1 polymer ?
#
loop_
_entity_poly.entity_id
_entity_poly.type
_entity_poly.pdbx_seq_one_letter_code
_entity_poly.pdbx_strand_id
1 'polypeptide(L)'
;SRQAHLKDIPHPQVGEMGIYHVRKKGNELREGEPLTFGLIGNQNCGKTTLFNQLTGANQHVGNFPGVTVDRKDGQIKNHPEATVTDLPGIYSLSPYTNEEIVTRDFLIQNKPRGIINIVDATNIERNLYLTMQLIEMDIPMVLALNMMDEVRENGGTIQVNRLEEALGIPVIPISAAKNEGIGELIEHAIHVARYDECP
;
A
#
# COMPACT_ATOMS: atom_id res chain seq x y z
N SER A 1 10.12 -19.21 -1.45
CA SER A 1 10.28 -19.42 -0.90
C SER A 1 10.37 -19.57 -0.89
N ARG A 2 10.07 -19.86 -1.12
CA ARG A 2 10.12 -20.19 -0.49
C ARG A 2 10.06 -20.76 -0.63
N GLN A 3 9.60 -21.27 -0.56
CA GLN A 3 9.52 -21.86 -0.01
C GLN A 3 9.54 -22.37 -0.22
N ALA A 4 9.43 -22.71 -0.38
CA ALA A 4 9.51 -23.24 0.04
C ALA A 4 9.25 -23.44 0.06
N HIS A 5 8.84 -23.75 -0.34
CA HIS A 5 8.70 -23.87 0.27
C HIS A 5 8.72 -23.94 0.42
N LEU A 6 8.67 -24.08 0.34
CA LEU A 6 8.75 -24.27 1.05
C LEU A 6 8.84 -24.72 0.62
N LYS A 7 8.78 -25.12 0.28
CA LYS A 7 8.94 -25.52 0.34
C LYS A 7 9.13 -25.98 0.45
N ASP A 8 8.86 -26.45 0.08
CA ASP A 8 9.06 -26.64 0.66
C ASP A 8 9.61 -26.50 1.13
N ILE A 9 9.38 -26.62 1.12
CA ILE A 9 9.74 -26.37 2.03
C ILE A 9 10.11 -26.12 2.31
N PRO A 10 10.11 -26.41 2.30
CA PRO A 10 10.36 -26.10 2.97
C PRO A 10 10.70 -25.35 3.21
N HIS A 11 10.38 -25.50 2.97
CA HIS A 11 10.50 -24.63 3.56
C HIS A 11 10.84 -24.01 3.78
N PRO A 12 10.97 -24.22 3.77
CA PRO A 12 11.10 -23.65 4.31
C PRO A 12 11.27 -23.17 4.33
N GLN A 13 11.25 -23.38 3.99
CA GLN A 13 11.31 -22.89 4.32
C GLN A 13 11.74 -22.50 4.47
N VAL A 14 11.85 -22.99 4.14
CA VAL A 14 12.17 -22.69 4.48
C VAL A 14 12.50 -22.37 4.12
N GLY A 15 12.64 -22.56 3.53
CA GLY A 15 12.85 -22.38 3.35
C GLY A 15 13.02 -21.95 2.69
N GLU A 16 13.09 -22.01 2.36
CA GLU A 16 13.11 -21.73 2.04
C GLU A 16 13.22 -20.91 2.17
N MET A 17 13.48 -20.60 1.98
CA MET A 17 13.31 -20.04 2.44
C MET A 17 13.32 -19.33 3.13
N GLY A 18 13.48 -18.93 2.73
CA GLY A 18 13.18 -17.96 3.73
C GLY A 18 12.21 -18.17 4.51
N ILE A 19 11.92 -18.45 4.95
CA ILE A 19 11.51 -18.55 6.14
C ILE A 19 10.67 -17.52 6.83
N TYR A 20 10.66 -16.28 6.38
CA TYR A 20 10.09 -15.15 7.09
C TYR A 20 8.64 -14.91 6.76
N HIS A 21 8.21 -15.38 5.61
CA HIS A 21 6.82 -15.20 5.18
C HIS A 21 6.16 -16.56 5.08
N VAL A 22 5.19 -16.79 5.95
CA VAL A 22 4.38 -17.99 5.86
C VAL A 22 3.29 -17.72 4.83
N ARG A 23 3.46 -18.28 3.65
CA ARG A 23 2.44 -18.18 2.60
C ARG A 23 1.28 -19.08 2.95
N LYS A 24 0.09 -18.53 2.92
CA LYS A 24 -1.12 -19.32 3.09
C LYS A 24 -1.42 -20.00 1.76
N LYS A 25 -1.42 -21.32 1.76
CA LYS A 25 -1.74 -22.07 0.54
C LYS A 25 -3.13 -21.70 0.04
N GLY A 26 -3.23 -21.43 -1.24
CA GLY A 26 -4.50 -21.14 -1.89
C GLY A 26 -4.90 -19.67 -1.90
N ASN A 27 -4.12 -18.79 -1.23
CA ASN A 27 -4.40 -17.36 -1.25
C ASN A 27 -3.66 -16.61 -2.36
N GLU A 28 -2.74 -17.30 -3.03
CA GLU A 28 -2.03 -16.69 -4.15
C GLU A 28 -2.95 -16.56 -5.36
N LEU A 29 -2.88 -15.42 -6.04
CA LEU A 29 -3.69 -15.16 -7.22
C LEU A 29 -2.88 -15.41 -8.48
N ARG A 30 -3.55 -15.93 -9.50
CA ARG A 30 -2.94 -16.16 -10.82
C ARG A 30 -2.75 -14.83 -11.53
N GLU A 31 -1.84 -14.79 -12.46
CA GLU A 31 -1.65 -13.64 -13.31
C GLU A 31 -2.98 -13.33 -14.04
N GLY A 32 -3.38 -12.05 -14.04
CA GLY A 32 -4.63 -11.62 -14.65
C GLY A 32 -5.85 -11.68 -13.76
N GLU A 33 -5.78 -12.29 -12.57
CA GLU A 33 -6.88 -12.26 -11.64
C GLU A 33 -7.03 -10.87 -11.02
N PRO A 34 -8.27 -10.42 -10.75
CA PRO A 34 -8.49 -9.07 -10.22
C PRO A 34 -7.75 -8.81 -8.92
N LEU A 35 -7.11 -7.66 -8.85
CA LEU A 35 -6.45 -7.17 -7.65
C LEU A 35 -7.08 -5.84 -7.25
N THR A 36 -7.39 -5.69 -5.96
CA THR A 36 -7.95 -4.45 -5.45
C THR A 36 -7.02 -3.87 -4.39
N PHE A 37 -6.84 -2.55 -4.44
CA PHE A 37 -5.95 -1.84 -3.53
C PHE A 37 -6.68 -0.69 -2.85
N GLY A 38 -6.35 -0.44 -1.58
CA GLY A 38 -6.71 0.79 -0.90
C GLY A 38 -5.51 1.72 -0.84
N LEU A 39 -5.68 2.95 -1.26
CA LEU A 39 -4.64 3.98 -1.14
C LEU A 39 -4.93 4.79 0.10
N ILE A 40 -4.04 4.73 1.08
CA ILE A 40 -4.24 5.27 2.42
C ILE A 40 -3.06 6.13 2.84
N GLY A 41 -3.34 7.27 3.44
CA GLY A 41 -2.30 8.15 3.97
C GLY A 41 -2.89 9.32 4.73
N ASN A 42 -2.01 10.09 5.36
CA ASN A 42 -2.40 11.31 6.06
C ASN A 42 -2.83 12.38 5.06
N GLN A 43 -3.55 13.37 5.56
CA GLN A 43 -3.88 14.53 4.73
C GLN A 43 -2.58 15.24 4.32
N ASN A 44 -2.58 15.77 3.11
CA ASN A 44 -1.46 16.54 2.55
C ASN A 44 -0.17 15.74 2.37
N CYS A 45 -0.26 14.42 2.24
CA CYS A 45 0.91 13.58 1.99
C CYS A 45 1.19 13.37 0.49
N GLY A 46 0.38 13.98 -0.38
CA GLY A 46 0.52 13.80 -1.83
C GLY A 46 -0.36 12.70 -2.41
N LYS A 47 -1.36 12.24 -1.66
CA LYS A 47 -2.19 11.10 -2.04
C LYS A 47 -2.98 11.34 -3.32
N THR A 48 -3.57 12.54 -3.47
CA THR A 48 -4.32 12.89 -4.68
C THR A 48 -3.43 12.84 -5.92
N THR A 49 -2.23 13.41 -5.83
CA THR A 49 -1.27 13.37 -6.93
C THR A 49 -0.87 11.94 -7.27
N LEU A 50 -0.61 11.12 -6.26
CA LEU A 50 -0.26 9.72 -6.48
C LEU A 50 -1.41 8.96 -7.13
N PHE A 51 -2.65 9.16 -6.65
CA PHE A 51 -3.81 8.50 -7.24
C PHE A 51 -3.92 8.82 -8.73
N ASN A 52 -3.74 10.09 -9.10
CA ASN A 52 -3.80 10.51 -10.49
C ASN A 52 -2.66 9.90 -11.33
N GLN A 53 -1.47 9.76 -10.76
CA GLN A 53 -0.34 9.12 -11.44
C GLN A 53 -0.59 7.62 -11.64
N LEU A 54 -1.25 6.98 -10.68
CA LEU A 54 -1.56 5.54 -10.78
C LEU A 54 -2.64 5.26 -11.82
N THR A 55 -3.67 6.10 -11.90
CA THR A 55 -4.88 5.79 -12.67
C THR A 55 -5.05 6.58 -13.96
N GLY A 56 -4.48 7.77 -14.05
CA GLY A 56 -4.69 8.64 -15.19
C GLY A 56 -6.15 9.07 -15.31
N ALA A 57 -6.72 8.91 -16.51
CA ALA A 57 -8.09 9.36 -16.79
C ALA A 57 -9.17 8.35 -16.43
N ASN A 58 -8.81 7.14 -16.02
CA ASN A 58 -9.76 6.05 -15.78
C ASN A 58 -10.23 6.05 -14.32
N GLN A 59 -11.03 7.05 -13.96
CA GLN A 59 -11.50 7.22 -12.57
C GLN A 59 -13.03 7.26 -12.52
N HIS A 60 -13.59 6.64 -11.49
CA HIS A 60 -14.99 6.74 -11.13
C HIS A 60 -15.12 7.49 -9.82
N VAL A 61 -16.06 8.42 -9.76
CA VAL A 61 -16.26 9.29 -8.58
C VAL A 61 -17.65 9.05 -8.02
N GLY A 62 -17.75 8.94 -6.71
CA GLY A 62 -19.01 8.76 -6.00
C GLY A 62 -18.83 9.03 -4.53
N ASN A 63 -19.70 8.49 -3.71
CA ASN A 63 -19.58 8.57 -2.25
C ASN A 63 -19.56 7.17 -1.67
N PHE A 64 -18.94 7.04 -0.51
CA PHE A 64 -19.05 5.81 0.27
C PHE A 64 -20.48 5.66 0.80
N PRO A 65 -21.01 4.43 0.90
CA PRO A 65 -22.40 4.21 1.29
C PRO A 65 -22.77 4.88 2.60
N GLY A 66 -23.88 5.61 2.59
CA GLY A 66 -24.46 6.20 3.80
C GLY A 66 -23.79 7.44 4.34
N VAL A 67 -22.77 7.96 3.67
CA VAL A 67 -22.04 9.15 4.13
C VAL A 67 -21.72 10.06 2.96
N THR A 68 -21.32 11.30 3.27
CA THR A 68 -20.94 12.28 2.25
C THR A 68 -19.44 12.31 1.99
N VAL A 69 -18.75 11.20 2.29
CA VAL A 69 -17.31 11.08 2.05
C VAL A 69 -17.10 10.63 0.62
N ASP A 70 -16.24 11.35 -0.10
CA ASP A 70 -15.95 11.07 -1.51
C ASP A 70 -15.26 9.72 -1.69
N ARG A 71 -15.64 9.01 -2.74
CA ARG A 71 -15.01 7.77 -3.16
C ARG A 71 -14.53 7.91 -4.60
N LYS A 72 -13.25 7.65 -4.82
CA LYS A 72 -12.68 7.58 -6.17
C LYS A 72 -12.06 6.21 -6.36
N ASP A 73 -12.39 5.59 -7.47
CA ASP A 73 -11.84 4.29 -7.87
C ASP A 73 -11.24 4.43 -9.25
N GLY A 74 -10.21 3.67 -9.54
CA GLY A 74 -9.62 3.69 -10.87
C GLY A 74 -8.81 2.45 -11.15
N GLN A 75 -8.64 2.16 -12.44
CA GLN A 75 -7.72 1.11 -12.87
C GLN A 75 -6.30 1.66 -12.89
N ILE A 76 -5.35 0.85 -12.45
CA ILE A 76 -3.94 1.21 -12.52
C ILE A 76 -3.49 1.14 -13.98
N LYS A 77 -2.80 2.18 -14.45
CA LYS A 77 -2.29 2.24 -15.82
C LYS A 77 -1.48 1.00 -16.16
N ASN A 78 -1.71 0.44 -17.34
CA ASN A 78 -1.02 -0.73 -17.87
C ASN A 78 -1.27 -2.01 -17.06
N HIS A 79 -2.19 -1.97 -16.10
CA HIS A 79 -2.56 -3.14 -15.29
C HIS A 79 -4.08 -3.15 -15.13
N PRO A 80 -4.82 -3.52 -16.19
CA PRO A 80 -6.30 -3.46 -16.14
C PRO A 80 -6.92 -4.39 -15.11
N GLU A 81 -6.19 -5.39 -14.67
CA GLU A 81 -6.64 -6.30 -13.61
C GLU A 81 -6.59 -5.65 -12.23
N ALA A 82 -5.84 -4.55 -12.07
CA ALA A 82 -5.62 -3.90 -10.78
C ALA A 82 -6.43 -2.62 -10.69
N THR A 83 -7.22 -2.49 -9.62
CA THR A 83 -7.99 -1.28 -9.31
C THR A 83 -7.55 -0.73 -7.97
N VAL A 84 -7.63 0.58 -7.81
CA VAL A 84 -7.27 1.24 -6.57
C VAL A 84 -8.41 2.15 -6.15
N THR A 85 -8.74 2.13 -4.85
CA THR A 85 -9.71 3.04 -4.24
C THR A 85 -8.96 4.07 -3.43
N ASP A 86 -9.22 5.34 -3.71
CA ASP A 86 -8.65 6.45 -2.94
C ASP A 86 -9.48 6.63 -1.67
N LEU A 87 -8.86 6.37 -0.52
CA LEU A 87 -9.52 6.51 0.77
C LEU A 87 -9.26 7.90 1.35
N PRO A 88 -10.14 8.41 2.21
CA PRO A 88 -9.95 9.75 2.75
C PRO A 88 -8.68 9.86 3.57
N GLY A 89 -8.09 11.07 3.61
CA GLY A 89 -6.90 11.33 4.42
C GLY A 89 -7.22 11.20 5.89
N ILE A 90 -6.46 10.37 6.59
CA ILE A 90 -6.67 10.10 8.01
C ILE A 90 -5.32 10.03 8.72
N TYR A 91 -5.32 10.22 10.03
CA TYR A 91 -4.10 10.12 10.85
C TYR A 91 -4.08 8.83 11.67
N SER A 92 -5.22 8.17 11.81
CA SER A 92 -5.34 6.92 12.56
C SER A 92 -6.57 6.14 12.09
N LEU A 93 -6.69 4.90 12.52
CA LEU A 93 -7.87 4.07 12.25
C LEU A 93 -8.89 4.11 13.40
N SER A 94 -8.84 5.14 14.22
CA SER A 94 -9.79 5.33 15.33
C SER A 94 -11.19 5.59 14.79
N PRO A 95 -12.25 5.09 15.45
CA PRO A 95 -13.61 5.21 14.91
C PRO A 95 -14.31 6.51 15.35
N TYR A 96 -13.64 7.65 15.23
CA TYR A 96 -14.17 8.93 15.72
C TYR A 96 -14.75 9.82 14.63
N THR A 97 -14.21 9.77 13.42
CA THR A 97 -14.70 10.60 12.31
C THR A 97 -15.28 9.70 11.23
N ASN A 98 -16.11 10.30 10.35
CA ASN A 98 -16.65 9.55 9.21
C ASN A 98 -15.54 9.01 8.31
N GLU A 99 -14.48 9.81 8.12
CA GLU A 99 -13.34 9.42 7.29
C GLU A 99 -12.63 8.19 7.86
N GLU A 100 -12.41 8.17 9.17
CA GLU A 100 -11.77 7.04 9.84
C GLU A 100 -12.64 5.80 9.79
N ILE A 101 -13.94 5.95 10.05
CA ILE A 101 -14.90 4.86 9.99
C ILE A 101 -14.97 4.27 8.59
N VAL A 102 -15.06 5.12 7.57
CA VAL A 102 -15.11 4.69 6.16
C VAL A 102 -13.89 3.85 5.80
N THR A 103 -12.71 4.33 6.16
CA THR A 103 -11.47 3.61 5.85
C THR A 103 -11.41 2.27 6.56
N ARG A 104 -11.74 2.27 7.85
CA ARG A 104 -11.74 1.03 8.64
C ARG A 104 -12.74 0.02 8.07
N ASP A 105 -13.95 0.47 7.76
CA ASP A 105 -14.99 -0.40 7.19
C ASP A 105 -14.57 -0.95 5.84
N PHE A 106 -13.94 -0.12 5.02
CA PHE A 106 -13.42 -0.56 3.72
C PHE A 106 -12.43 -1.71 3.89
N LEU A 107 -11.48 -1.57 4.81
CA LEU A 107 -10.47 -2.59 5.04
C LEU A 107 -11.07 -3.89 5.56
N ILE A 108 -12.09 -3.80 6.41
CA ILE A 108 -12.70 -4.98 7.04
C ILE A 108 -13.72 -5.64 6.11
N GLN A 109 -14.57 -4.88 5.47
CA GLN A 109 -15.69 -5.39 4.69
C GLN A 109 -15.34 -5.67 3.23
N ASN A 110 -14.64 -4.75 2.59
CA ASN A 110 -14.24 -4.93 1.19
C ASN A 110 -13.00 -5.80 1.04
N LYS A 111 -12.17 -5.86 2.07
CA LYS A 111 -10.98 -6.71 2.12
C LYS A 111 -10.13 -6.56 0.86
N PRO A 112 -9.52 -5.40 0.63
CA PRO A 112 -8.66 -5.22 -0.54
C PRO A 112 -7.52 -6.22 -0.51
N ARG A 113 -7.04 -6.61 -1.68
CA ARG A 113 -5.91 -7.54 -1.77
C ARG A 113 -4.60 -6.89 -1.33
N GLY A 114 -4.52 -5.58 -1.36
CA GLY A 114 -3.33 -4.88 -0.93
C GLY A 114 -3.61 -3.46 -0.48
N ILE A 115 -2.68 -2.90 0.27
CA ILE A 115 -2.70 -1.51 0.71
C ILE A 115 -1.49 -0.81 0.14
N ILE A 116 -1.70 0.36 -0.46
CA ILE A 116 -0.63 1.29 -0.80
C ILE A 116 -0.71 2.40 0.24
N ASN A 117 0.24 2.41 1.17
CA ASN A 117 0.29 3.42 2.22
C ASN A 117 1.27 4.51 1.80
N ILE A 118 0.75 5.70 1.51
CA ILE A 118 1.60 6.82 1.14
C ILE A 118 1.99 7.60 2.39
N VAL A 119 3.28 7.87 2.53
CA VAL A 119 3.89 8.53 3.69
C VAL A 119 4.68 9.73 3.22
N ASP A 120 4.49 10.86 3.88
CA ASP A 120 5.24 12.08 3.62
C ASP A 120 6.63 11.96 4.26
N ALA A 121 7.66 11.87 3.43
CA ALA A 121 9.04 11.72 3.88
C ALA A 121 9.55 12.92 4.66
N THR A 122 8.95 14.09 4.48
CA THR A 122 9.34 15.31 5.21
C THR A 122 8.74 15.35 6.62
N ASN A 123 7.80 14.46 6.93
CA ASN A 123 7.14 14.41 8.24
C ASN A 123 6.86 12.96 8.63
N ILE A 124 7.90 12.16 8.63
CA ILE A 124 7.78 10.72 8.68
C ILE A 124 7.18 10.20 10.01
N GLU A 125 7.60 10.77 11.12
CA GLU A 125 7.13 10.32 12.44
C GLU A 125 5.61 10.41 12.57
N ARG A 126 5.05 11.53 12.13
CA ARG A 126 3.60 11.74 12.17
C ARG A 126 2.86 10.74 11.31
N ASN A 127 3.43 10.38 10.16
CA ASN A 127 2.80 9.47 9.22
C ASN A 127 2.88 8.02 9.66
N LEU A 128 3.96 7.63 10.35
CA LEU A 128 4.17 6.23 10.71
C LEU A 128 3.20 5.69 11.74
N TYR A 129 2.55 6.56 12.50
CA TYR A 129 1.52 6.11 13.45
C TYR A 129 0.41 5.33 12.73
N LEU A 130 -0.09 5.89 11.64
CA LEU A 130 -1.09 5.22 10.80
C LEU A 130 -0.52 3.94 10.18
N THR A 131 0.72 3.99 9.70
CA THR A 131 1.38 2.85 9.09
C THR A 131 1.40 1.65 10.04
N MET A 132 1.73 1.88 11.31
CA MET A 132 1.76 0.81 12.30
C MET A 132 0.39 0.19 12.51
N GLN A 133 -0.67 0.99 12.50
CA GLN A 133 -2.02 0.48 12.62
C GLN A 133 -2.43 -0.34 11.39
N LEU A 134 -2.01 0.09 10.21
CA LEU A 134 -2.31 -0.64 8.97
C LEU A 134 -1.61 -2.00 8.93
N ILE A 135 -0.37 -2.07 9.43
CA ILE A 135 0.37 -3.31 9.50
C ILE A 135 -0.39 -4.35 10.33
N GLU A 136 -1.06 -3.92 11.39
CA GLU A 136 -1.84 -4.82 12.26
C GLU A 136 -3.08 -5.40 11.59
N MET A 137 -3.51 -4.84 10.47
CA MET A 137 -4.67 -5.35 9.74
C MET A 137 -4.36 -6.64 8.98
N ASP A 138 -3.10 -7.01 8.87
CA ASP A 138 -2.66 -8.26 8.23
C ASP A 138 -3.10 -8.37 6.76
N ILE A 139 -3.00 -7.25 6.05
CA ILE A 139 -3.26 -7.17 4.61
C ILE A 139 -1.92 -6.88 3.93
N PRO A 140 -1.62 -7.52 2.80
CA PRO A 140 -0.39 -7.20 2.05
C PRO A 140 -0.31 -5.70 1.78
N MET A 141 0.84 -5.10 2.04
CA MET A 141 0.98 -3.67 1.85
C MET A 141 2.38 -3.27 1.44
N VAL A 142 2.44 -2.13 0.75
CA VAL A 142 3.69 -1.44 0.43
C VAL A 142 3.60 -0.01 0.94
N LEU A 143 4.74 0.57 1.26
CA LEU A 143 4.82 1.96 1.70
C LEU A 143 5.45 2.80 0.59
N ALA A 144 4.70 3.79 0.12
CA ALA A 144 5.20 4.77 -0.84
C ALA A 144 5.76 5.96 -0.05
N LEU A 145 7.07 6.06 0.01
CA LEU A 145 7.75 7.13 0.74
C LEU A 145 7.87 8.34 -0.19
N ASN A 146 6.94 9.26 -0.07
CA ASN A 146 6.76 10.37 -1.00
C ASN A 146 7.54 11.61 -0.57
N MET A 147 7.77 12.51 -1.54
CA MET A 147 8.48 13.78 -1.33
C MET A 147 9.97 13.59 -1.03
N MET A 148 10.55 12.50 -1.55
CA MET A 148 11.97 12.22 -1.38
C MET A 148 12.85 13.27 -2.05
N ASP A 149 12.38 13.89 -3.12
CA ASP A 149 13.08 14.99 -3.78
C ASP A 149 13.26 16.18 -2.81
N GLU A 150 12.22 16.51 -2.02
CA GLU A 150 12.31 17.59 -1.04
C GLU A 150 13.28 17.25 0.09
N VAL A 151 13.30 16.00 0.53
CA VAL A 151 14.27 15.56 1.54
C VAL A 151 15.68 15.73 1.04
N ARG A 152 15.96 15.34 -0.20
CA ARG A 152 17.28 15.47 -0.81
C ARG A 152 17.67 16.94 -0.99
N GLU A 153 16.75 17.80 -1.42
CA GLU A 153 17.00 19.23 -1.62
C GLU A 153 17.34 19.93 -0.31
N ASN A 154 16.75 19.49 0.79
CA ASN A 154 16.99 20.04 2.11
C ASN A 154 18.20 19.40 2.81
N GLY A 155 18.96 18.56 2.10
CA GLY A 155 20.14 17.90 2.65
C GLY A 155 19.84 16.78 3.62
N GLY A 156 18.58 16.39 3.73
CA GLY A 156 18.19 15.28 4.59
C GLY A 156 18.40 13.93 3.93
N THR A 157 18.44 12.88 4.74
CA THR A 157 18.53 11.50 4.25
C THR A 157 17.58 10.63 5.05
N ILE A 158 17.04 9.63 4.39
CA ILE A 158 16.24 8.59 5.03
C ILE A 158 16.80 7.26 4.58
N GLN A 159 17.08 6.40 5.57
CA GLN A 159 17.63 5.08 5.28
C GLN A 159 16.50 4.12 4.96
N VAL A 160 16.14 4.05 3.68
CA VAL A 160 15.01 3.27 3.19
C VAL A 160 15.12 1.79 3.58
N ASN A 161 16.31 1.21 3.45
CA ASN A 161 16.52 -0.20 3.77
C ASN A 161 16.28 -0.51 5.25
N ARG A 162 16.67 0.40 6.14
CA ARG A 162 16.42 0.22 7.58
C ARG A 162 14.95 0.34 7.92
N LEU A 163 14.26 1.27 7.26
CA LEU A 163 12.82 1.43 7.45
C LEU A 163 12.09 0.17 6.97
N GLU A 164 12.49 -0.36 5.83
CA GLU A 164 11.92 -1.58 5.28
C GLU A 164 12.11 -2.76 6.24
N GLU A 165 13.32 -2.91 6.79
CA GLU A 165 13.59 -3.96 7.78
C GLU A 165 12.74 -3.80 9.04
N ALA A 166 12.63 -2.57 9.53
CA ALA A 166 11.91 -2.29 10.77
C ALA A 166 10.41 -2.53 10.63
N LEU A 167 9.84 -2.22 9.47
CA LEU A 167 8.41 -2.35 9.24
C LEU A 167 7.99 -3.72 8.68
N GLY A 168 8.92 -4.42 8.06
CA GLY A 168 8.64 -5.73 7.46
C GLY A 168 7.81 -5.65 6.18
N ILE A 169 7.80 -4.50 5.50
CA ILE A 169 7.08 -4.29 4.24
C ILE A 169 8.00 -3.56 3.26
N PRO A 170 7.77 -3.73 1.95
CA PRO A 170 8.53 -2.97 0.94
C PRO A 170 8.31 -1.46 1.12
N VAL A 171 9.40 -0.71 1.07
CA VAL A 171 9.37 0.75 1.16
C VAL A 171 9.97 1.31 -0.12
N ILE A 172 9.16 2.02 -0.89
CA ILE A 172 9.54 2.50 -2.22
C ILE A 172 9.62 4.03 -2.19
N PRO A 173 10.82 4.59 -2.38
CA PRO A 173 10.95 6.05 -2.46
C PRO A 173 10.36 6.56 -3.76
N ILE A 174 9.52 7.59 -3.67
CA ILE A 174 8.86 8.16 -4.83
C ILE A 174 8.85 9.69 -4.75
N SER A 175 8.57 10.31 -5.88
CA SER A 175 8.08 11.69 -5.96
C SER A 175 6.85 11.67 -6.85
N ALA A 176 5.68 11.75 -6.24
CA ALA A 176 4.42 11.76 -7.01
C ALA A 176 4.35 13.01 -7.90
N ALA A 177 4.81 14.16 -7.39
CA ALA A 177 4.82 15.41 -8.14
C ALA A 177 5.68 15.34 -9.40
N LYS A 178 6.81 14.63 -9.32
CA LYS A 178 7.73 14.48 -10.46
C LYS A 178 7.55 13.17 -11.22
N ASN A 179 6.57 12.38 -10.85
CA ASN A 179 6.28 11.08 -11.46
C ASN A 179 7.49 10.14 -11.42
N GLU A 180 8.18 10.09 -10.28
CA GLU A 180 9.36 9.25 -10.07
C GLU A 180 9.04 8.10 -9.14
N GLY A 181 9.53 6.90 -9.47
CA GLY A 181 9.39 5.72 -8.63
C GLY A 181 8.01 5.04 -8.71
N ILE A 182 7.10 5.56 -9.51
CA ILE A 182 5.72 5.06 -9.58
C ILE A 182 5.68 3.64 -10.16
N GLY A 183 6.46 3.38 -11.20
CA GLY A 183 6.52 2.04 -11.80
C GLY A 183 6.99 0.98 -10.81
N GLU A 184 8.04 1.28 -10.05
CA GLU A 184 8.53 0.39 -9.00
C GLU A 184 7.48 0.16 -7.93
N LEU A 185 6.78 1.21 -7.52
CA LEU A 185 5.72 1.10 -6.53
C LEU A 185 4.63 0.15 -6.99
N ILE A 186 4.19 0.30 -8.24
CA ILE A 186 3.16 -0.56 -8.82
C ILE A 186 3.61 -2.02 -8.84
N GLU A 187 4.84 -2.28 -9.28
CA GLU A 187 5.38 -3.63 -9.36
C GLU A 187 5.39 -4.30 -7.99
N HIS A 188 5.86 -3.60 -6.97
CA HIS A 188 5.91 -4.15 -5.62
C HIS A 188 4.52 -4.35 -5.04
N ALA A 189 3.60 -3.41 -5.28
CA ALA A 189 2.23 -3.53 -4.79
C ALA A 189 1.55 -4.77 -5.40
N ILE A 190 1.68 -4.95 -6.70
CA ILE A 190 1.09 -6.10 -7.39
C ILE A 190 1.70 -7.40 -6.87
N HIS A 191 3.01 -7.41 -6.65
CA HIS A 191 3.70 -8.60 -6.17
C HIS A 191 3.19 -9.04 -4.79
N VAL A 192 3.16 -8.13 -3.81
CA VAL A 192 2.73 -8.50 -2.46
C VAL A 192 1.26 -8.91 -2.43
N ALA A 193 0.42 -8.27 -3.24
CA ALA A 193 -1.00 -8.61 -3.30
C ALA A 193 -1.23 -9.96 -3.97
N ARG A 194 -0.52 -10.22 -5.07
CA ARG A 194 -0.67 -11.46 -5.83
C ARG A 194 -0.22 -12.68 -5.03
N TYR A 195 0.88 -12.54 -4.29
CA TYR A 195 1.44 -13.64 -3.51
C TYR A 195 1.02 -13.64 -2.04
N ASP A 196 0.08 -12.75 -1.67
CA ASP A 196 -0.47 -12.64 -0.32
C ASP A 196 0.64 -12.51 0.74
N GLU A 197 1.62 -11.66 0.46
CA GLU A 197 2.75 -11.41 1.37
C GLU A 197 2.34 -10.38 2.43
N CYS A 198 1.91 -10.87 3.59
CA CYS A 198 1.48 -10.03 4.69
C CYS A 198 2.66 -9.54 5.54
N PRO A 199 2.50 -8.38 6.21
CA PRO A 199 3.53 -7.84 7.09
C PRO A 199 3.91 -8.76 8.23
#